data_a96f21f58b103c2cbef0fb0cb97296cc
#
_entry.id   a96f21f58b103c2cbef0fb0cb97296cc
#
_cell.length_a   1.000
_cell.length_b   1.000
_cell.length_c   1.000
_cell.angle_alpha   90.00
_cell.angle_beta   90.00
_cell.angle_gamma   90.00
#
_symmetry.space_group_name_H-M   'P 1'
#
loop_
_entity.id
_entity.type
_entity.pdbx_description
1 polymer ?
#
loop_
_entity_poly.entity_id
_entity_poly.type
_entity_poly.pdbx_seq_one_letter_code
_entity_poly.pdbx_strand_id
1 'polypeptide(L)'
;MAVKPLSSTPSHPIQIISHDTVYSGCSEKGVCTWKGIPYAKSTAGEGRFRPPQIPEKVDEIVADQFGPACPQHKHLNVPKNENCLNLNIWARFGAKRRPVLFYIHGGSFMSGTGSDPVFDGQELVAAENIVVVTINYRLGVLGILDFSFLGDRFTPNCAILDVCMALRWTYEHIADFGGNPDNITVMGESAGGSIVSLLPTLPEAAQYISKCVISSGVPTEFWTKSQAQQMAQAYMKFMGISSAEELLAISAERIGDSTQDFTQYTKLGAASYEPSVDGKIIRDFPLVSVQQAEFKKIPMWIGMTRDEMSFLTFSILSRRWGLAKLMEEGTDEESAALREKIIKIYDETYDKDDARIQLYSDMVIRAPLIWYAEEASQTTHVWFYRMDWSSRIMDKLGIKAFHSSDLPFFFGNFNFPANRIYYQGKEEKKIVKTIGRSIQRDLATFMDSGTLPWETASERFIGKCYGDEIRYEEIMPKEIRDYWRQTTYHERSFISAWQSNNKGTNQ
;
A
#
# COMPACT_ATOMS: atom_id res chain seq x y z
N MET A 1 7.20 -32.66 0.74
CA MET A 1 6.50 -33.11 1.96
C MET A 1 5.12 -32.52 1.93
N ALA A 2 4.08 -33.36 1.92
CA ALA A 2 2.69 -32.91 1.86
C ALA A 2 2.32 -32.16 3.15
N VAL A 3 1.84 -30.93 3.02
CA VAL A 3 1.30 -30.14 4.11
C VAL A 3 -0.01 -30.80 4.55
N LYS A 4 -0.08 -31.30 5.78
CA LYS A 4 -1.34 -31.75 6.36
C LYS A 4 -2.30 -30.55 6.48
N PRO A 5 -3.57 -30.68 6.04
CA PRO A 5 -4.56 -29.65 6.30
C PRO A 5 -4.78 -29.54 7.81
N LEU A 6 -4.76 -28.32 8.31
CA LEU A 6 -5.18 -27.98 9.67
C LEU A 6 -6.62 -28.44 9.87
N SER A 7 -6.92 -29.00 11.04
CA SER A 7 -8.24 -29.53 11.44
C SER A 7 -9.35 -28.57 11.07
N SER A 8 -10.16 -28.91 10.07
CA SER A 8 -11.34 -28.18 9.67
C SER A 8 -12.44 -28.32 10.71
N THR A 9 -12.64 -27.29 11.52
CA THR A 9 -13.99 -27.08 12.08
C THR A 9 -14.91 -26.86 10.86
N PRO A 10 -16.07 -27.51 10.76
CA PRO A 10 -16.93 -27.37 9.60
C PRO A 10 -17.34 -25.89 9.45
N SER A 11 -17.07 -25.30 8.29
CA SER A 11 -17.59 -24.00 7.91
C SER A 11 -19.11 -24.15 7.68
N HIS A 12 -19.89 -23.27 8.26
CA HIS A 12 -21.34 -23.26 8.05
C HIS A 12 -21.68 -22.24 6.98
N PRO A 13 -22.51 -22.59 5.98
CA PRO A 13 -22.98 -21.63 4.99
C PRO A 13 -23.81 -20.54 5.67
N ILE A 14 -23.62 -19.31 5.22
CA ILE A 14 -24.40 -18.15 5.65
C ILE A 14 -24.85 -17.36 4.44
N GLN A 15 -25.97 -16.67 4.56
CA GLN A 15 -26.50 -15.81 3.50
C GLN A 15 -26.90 -14.46 4.08
N ILE A 16 -26.67 -13.42 3.31
CA ILE A 16 -27.23 -12.10 3.53
C ILE A 16 -27.86 -11.59 2.24
N ILE A 17 -28.75 -10.62 2.37
CA ILE A 17 -29.34 -9.92 1.24
C ILE A 17 -28.88 -8.49 1.29
N SER A 18 -28.30 -7.99 0.21
CA SER A 18 -27.95 -6.58 0.02
C SER A 18 -28.39 -6.13 -1.37
N HIS A 19 -29.19 -5.05 -1.44
CA HIS A 19 -29.75 -4.49 -2.68
C HIS A 19 -30.41 -5.55 -3.59
N ASP A 20 -31.21 -6.46 -2.98
CA ASP A 20 -31.90 -7.59 -3.64
C ASP A 20 -30.98 -8.67 -4.24
N THR A 21 -29.69 -8.67 -3.94
CA THR A 21 -28.75 -9.75 -4.27
C THR A 21 -28.48 -10.59 -3.04
N VAL A 22 -28.55 -11.91 -3.16
CA VAL A 22 -28.17 -12.86 -2.11
C VAL A 22 -26.65 -13.08 -2.19
N TYR A 23 -25.96 -12.90 -1.06
CA TYR A 23 -24.52 -13.19 -0.93
C TYR A 23 -24.34 -14.42 -0.04
N SER A 24 -23.90 -15.52 -0.65
CA SER A 24 -23.68 -16.80 0.02
C SER A 24 -22.21 -16.92 0.42
N GLY A 25 -21.92 -16.87 1.71
CA GLY A 25 -20.58 -16.96 2.30
C GLY A 25 -20.46 -18.11 3.31
N CYS A 26 -19.41 -18.05 4.13
CA CYS A 26 -19.11 -19.07 5.15
C CYS A 26 -18.96 -18.44 6.54
N SER A 27 -19.19 -19.24 7.59
CA SER A 27 -18.90 -18.86 8.97
C SER A 27 -18.01 -19.91 9.63
N GLU A 28 -16.92 -19.47 10.24
CA GLU A 28 -16.00 -20.29 11.01
C GLU A 28 -15.61 -19.58 12.31
N LYS A 29 -15.68 -20.29 13.44
CA LYS A 29 -15.32 -19.77 14.79
C LYS A 29 -15.98 -18.43 15.14
N GLY A 30 -17.22 -18.19 14.67
CA GLY A 30 -17.98 -16.97 14.96
C GLY A 30 -17.63 -15.77 14.06
N VAL A 31 -16.78 -15.96 13.06
CA VAL A 31 -16.49 -14.97 12.02
C VAL A 31 -17.14 -15.43 10.72
N CYS A 32 -17.89 -14.54 10.10
CA CYS A 32 -18.51 -14.68 8.81
C CYS A 32 -17.58 -14.14 7.74
N THR A 33 -17.49 -14.83 6.61
CA THR A 33 -16.60 -14.44 5.50
C THR A 33 -17.35 -14.49 4.18
N TRP A 34 -17.16 -13.46 3.37
CA TRP A 34 -17.60 -13.41 1.99
C TRP A 34 -16.39 -13.04 1.13
N LYS A 35 -16.02 -13.89 0.19
CA LYS A 35 -14.79 -13.78 -0.59
C LYS A 35 -15.08 -13.69 -2.08
N GLY A 36 -14.28 -12.90 -2.80
CA GLY A 36 -14.37 -12.79 -4.26
C GLY A 36 -15.61 -12.06 -4.77
N ILE A 37 -16.19 -11.15 -3.98
CA ILE A 37 -17.36 -10.35 -4.38
C ILE A 37 -16.92 -9.37 -5.48
N PRO A 38 -17.48 -9.41 -6.70
CA PRO A 38 -17.18 -8.43 -7.73
C PRO A 38 -17.78 -7.06 -7.36
N TYR A 39 -16.96 -6.03 -7.30
CA TYR A 39 -17.41 -4.66 -7.07
C TYR A 39 -17.50 -3.82 -8.35
N ALA A 40 -17.05 -4.37 -9.47
CA ALA A 40 -17.14 -3.76 -10.79
C ALA A 40 -17.36 -4.82 -11.87
N LYS A 41 -17.80 -4.39 -13.08
CA LYS A 41 -17.80 -5.22 -14.28
C LYS A 41 -16.39 -5.67 -14.63
N SER A 42 -16.29 -6.76 -15.38
CA SER A 42 -15.01 -7.21 -15.94
C SER A 42 -14.29 -6.11 -16.69
N THR A 43 -13.00 -5.93 -16.41
CA THR A 43 -12.12 -5.02 -17.14
C THR A 43 -11.39 -5.66 -18.31
N ALA A 44 -11.72 -6.91 -18.66
CA ALA A 44 -11.22 -7.58 -19.85
C ALA A 44 -11.86 -7.04 -21.14
N GLY A 45 -11.19 -7.24 -22.27
CA GLY A 45 -11.70 -6.91 -23.59
C GLY A 45 -12.03 -5.42 -23.75
N GLU A 46 -13.30 -5.08 -23.94
CA GLU A 46 -13.73 -3.69 -24.10
C GLU A 46 -13.54 -2.84 -22.84
N GLY A 47 -13.45 -3.44 -21.66
CA GLY A 47 -13.16 -2.77 -20.40
C GLY A 47 -11.69 -2.41 -20.18
N ARG A 48 -10.76 -3.00 -20.96
CA ARG A 48 -9.32 -2.78 -20.80
C ARG A 48 -8.96 -1.31 -21.00
N PHE A 49 -8.16 -0.75 -20.08
CA PHE A 49 -7.75 0.67 -20.04
C PHE A 49 -8.91 1.68 -19.93
N ARG A 50 -10.08 1.24 -19.47
CA ARG A 50 -11.24 2.12 -19.22
C ARG A 50 -11.51 2.23 -17.71
N PRO A 51 -12.28 3.26 -17.29
CA PRO A 51 -12.75 3.35 -15.90
C PRO A 51 -13.56 2.10 -15.53
N PRO A 52 -13.54 1.66 -14.26
CA PRO A 52 -14.40 0.58 -13.79
C PRO A 52 -15.87 0.98 -13.94
N GLN A 53 -16.73 0.02 -14.19
CA GLN A 53 -18.18 0.20 -14.32
C GLN A 53 -18.90 -0.56 -13.22
N ILE A 54 -20.04 -0.03 -12.76
CA ILE A 54 -20.91 -0.70 -11.79
C ILE A 54 -21.25 -2.11 -12.27
N PRO A 55 -21.13 -3.15 -11.41
CA PRO A 55 -21.45 -4.53 -11.80
C PRO A 55 -22.91 -4.67 -12.19
N GLU A 56 -23.19 -5.65 -13.04
CA GLU A 56 -24.57 -5.99 -13.36
C GLU A 56 -25.24 -6.60 -12.14
N LYS A 57 -26.52 -6.27 -11.96
CA LYS A 57 -27.32 -6.86 -10.89
C LYS A 57 -27.55 -8.34 -11.20
N VAL A 58 -27.31 -9.17 -10.20
CA VAL A 58 -27.56 -10.62 -10.25
C VAL A 58 -28.37 -11.04 -9.01
N ASP A 59 -29.09 -12.14 -9.12
CA ASP A 59 -29.92 -12.61 -8.00
C ASP A 59 -29.07 -13.18 -6.87
N GLU A 60 -27.97 -13.86 -7.18
CA GLU A 60 -27.07 -14.49 -6.20
C GLU A 60 -25.60 -14.37 -6.59
N ILE A 61 -24.75 -14.16 -5.56
CA ILE A 61 -23.28 -14.24 -5.61
C ILE A 61 -22.81 -15.29 -4.61
N VAL A 62 -22.18 -16.36 -5.12
CA VAL A 62 -21.49 -17.34 -4.28
C VAL A 62 -20.14 -16.77 -3.91
N ALA A 63 -19.98 -16.36 -2.65
CA ALA A 63 -18.82 -15.65 -2.11
C ALA A 63 -18.07 -16.49 -1.07
N ASP A 64 -17.79 -17.76 -1.38
CA ASP A 64 -17.12 -18.73 -0.51
C ASP A 64 -15.63 -18.93 -0.84
N GLN A 65 -15.17 -18.44 -2.00
CA GLN A 65 -13.79 -18.54 -2.48
C GLN A 65 -13.23 -17.18 -2.85
N PHE A 66 -11.92 -17.00 -2.67
CA PHE A 66 -11.24 -15.83 -3.17
C PHE A 66 -11.36 -15.72 -4.69
N GLY A 67 -11.66 -14.53 -5.18
CA GLY A 67 -11.67 -14.22 -6.60
C GLY A 67 -10.24 -14.17 -7.19
N PRO A 68 -10.13 -14.08 -8.53
CA PRO A 68 -8.83 -13.98 -9.18
C PRO A 68 -8.11 -12.67 -8.81
N ALA A 69 -6.77 -12.76 -8.74
CA ALA A 69 -5.90 -11.60 -8.64
C ALA A 69 -5.69 -10.96 -10.02
N CYS A 70 -5.29 -9.70 -10.02
CA CYS A 70 -4.95 -9.00 -11.26
C CYS A 70 -3.70 -9.60 -11.94
N PRO A 71 -3.58 -9.51 -13.28
CA PRO A 71 -2.43 -9.99 -14.01
C PRO A 71 -1.14 -9.38 -13.48
N GLN A 72 -0.17 -10.20 -13.14
CA GLN A 72 1.10 -9.82 -12.54
C GLN A 72 2.12 -10.96 -12.66
N HIS A 73 3.41 -10.65 -12.55
CA HIS A 73 4.48 -11.65 -12.58
C HIS A 73 4.47 -12.57 -11.34
N LYS A 74 4.10 -12.05 -10.16
CA LYS A 74 4.16 -12.79 -8.89
C LYS A 74 3.34 -14.09 -8.94
N HIS A 75 3.91 -15.18 -8.44
CA HIS A 75 3.17 -16.43 -8.21
C HIS A 75 2.26 -16.28 -6.99
N LEU A 76 1.00 -16.63 -7.15
CA LEU A 76 -0.05 -16.52 -6.14
C LEU A 76 -0.78 -17.84 -5.96
N ASN A 77 -1.44 -18.01 -4.82
CA ASN A 77 -2.30 -19.17 -4.52
C ASN A 77 -3.70 -19.06 -5.16
N VAL A 78 -3.97 -17.98 -5.87
CA VAL A 78 -5.22 -17.74 -6.59
C VAL A 78 -4.94 -17.55 -8.08
N PRO A 79 -5.88 -17.87 -8.98
CA PRO A 79 -5.71 -17.61 -10.40
C PRO A 79 -5.55 -16.11 -10.68
N LYS A 80 -4.91 -15.78 -11.79
CA LYS A 80 -4.80 -14.38 -12.30
C LYS A 80 -5.72 -14.18 -13.49
N ASN A 81 -6.45 -13.06 -13.50
CA ASN A 81 -7.37 -12.72 -14.57
C ASN A 81 -7.57 -11.21 -14.65
N GLU A 82 -7.92 -10.64 -15.81
CA GLU A 82 -8.34 -9.23 -15.93
C GLU A 82 -9.69 -8.96 -15.25
N ASN A 83 -10.55 -9.97 -15.10
CA ASN A 83 -11.74 -9.88 -14.27
C ASN A 83 -11.36 -10.03 -12.79
N CYS A 84 -10.57 -9.11 -12.29
CA CYS A 84 -9.92 -9.17 -10.96
C CYS A 84 -10.50 -8.17 -9.96
N LEU A 85 -11.45 -7.34 -10.35
CA LEU A 85 -12.02 -6.30 -9.48
C LEU A 85 -13.01 -6.92 -8.50
N ASN A 86 -12.48 -7.53 -7.45
CA ASN A 86 -13.22 -8.18 -6.40
C ASN A 86 -12.71 -7.77 -5.02
N LEU A 87 -13.56 -7.97 -4.01
CA LEU A 87 -13.27 -7.69 -2.61
C LEU A 87 -13.67 -8.87 -1.73
N ASN A 88 -13.15 -8.86 -0.49
CA ASN A 88 -13.44 -9.86 0.52
C ASN A 88 -13.88 -9.16 1.80
N ILE A 89 -14.80 -9.76 2.56
CA ILE A 89 -15.37 -9.21 3.80
C ILE A 89 -15.29 -10.23 4.92
N TRP A 90 -14.86 -9.77 6.09
CA TRP A 90 -14.92 -10.53 7.35
C TRP A 90 -15.70 -9.71 8.38
N ALA A 91 -16.65 -10.34 9.06
CA ALA A 91 -17.44 -9.73 10.13
C ALA A 91 -17.75 -10.75 11.22
N ARG A 92 -17.94 -10.33 12.47
CA ARG A 92 -18.48 -11.23 13.49
C ARG A 92 -19.92 -11.59 13.17
N PHE A 93 -20.30 -12.82 13.46
CA PHE A 93 -21.70 -13.24 13.35
C PHE A 93 -22.60 -12.31 14.17
N GLY A 94 -23.65 -11.77 13.54
CA GLY A 94 -24.57 -10.82 14.16
C GLY A 94 -24.02 -9.41 14.38
N ALA A 95 -22.89 -9.03 13.75
CA ALA A 95 -22.34 -7.68 13.79
C ALA A 95 -23.36 -6.66 13.28
N LYS A 96 -23.41 -5.48 13.91
CA LYS A 96 -24.27 -4.36 13.51
C LYS A 96 -23.54 -3.04 13.71
N ARG A 97 -23.47 -2.21 12.67
CA ARG A 97 -22.85 -0.86 12.65
C ARG A 97 -21.45 -0.84 13.28
N ARG A 98 -20.60 -1.82 12.92
CA ARG A 98 -19.22 -1.89 13.41
C ARG A 98 -18.29 -1.03 12.55
N PRO A 99 -17.22 -0.44 13.14
CA PRO A 99 -16.19 0.23 12.35
C PRO A 99 -15.69 -0.67 11.22
N VAL A 100 -15.44 -0.10 10.05
CA VAL A 100 -15.00 -0.82 8.85
C VAL A 100 -13.55 -0.49 8.56
N LEU A 101 -12.69 -1.50 8.51
CA LEU A 101 -11.34 -1.41 7.97
C LEU A 101 -11.40 -1.72 6.47
N PHE A 102 -11.12 -0.74 5.63
CA PHE A 102 -10.98 -0.92 4.19
C PHE A 102 -9.48 -0.94 3.84
N TYR A 103 -8.96 -2.13 3.52
CA TYR A 103 -7.54 -2.35 3.34
C TYR A 103 -7.13 -2.41 1.86
N ILE A 104 -6.09 -1.65 1.51
CA ILE A 104 -5.50 -1.55 0.17
C ILE A 104 -4.09 -2.13 0.24
N HIS A 105 -3.85 -3.23 -0.48
CA HIS A 105 -2.55 -3.90 -0.46
C HIS A 105 -1.46 -3.09 -1.18
N GLY A 106 -0.21 -3.31 -0.79
CA GLY A 106 0.98 -2.81 -1.45
C GLY A 106 1.46 -3.68 -2.61
N GLY A 107 2.74 -3.56 -2.92
CA GLY A 107 3.42 -4.31 -3.98
C GLY A 107 3.85 -3.43 -5.15
N SER A 108 4.25 -2.19 -4.88
CA SER A 108 4.82 -1.24 -5.86
C SER A 108 3.92 -1.04 -7.09
N PHE A 109 2.62 -1.04 -6.91
CA PHE A 109 1.61 -0.96 -7.97
C PHE A 109 1.72 -2.05 -9.06
N MET A 110 2.61 -3.01 -8.93
CA MET A 110 2.88 -4.05 -9.94
C MET A 110 2.54 -5.45 -9.50
N SER A 111 2.32 -5.67 -8.20
CA SER A 111 2.00 -6.99 -7.64
C SER A 111 1.15 -6.87 -6.38
N GLY A 112 0.63 -8.00 -5.92
CA GLY A 112 -0.20 -8.07 -4.71
C GLY A 112 -1.62 -8.52 -4.98
N THR A 113 -2.35 -8.78 -3.90
CA THR A 113 -3.75 -9.19 -3.94
C THR A 113 -4.38 -9.07 -2.56
N GLY A 114 -5.65 -8.68 -2.49
CA GLY A 114 -6.43 -8.67 -1.24
C GLY A 114 -6.69 -10.07 -0.66
N SER A 115 -6.32 -11.13 -1.37
CA SER A 115 -6.41 -12.53 -0.92
C SER A 115 -5.09 -13.08 -0.37
N ASP A 116 -4.06 -12.25 -0.18
CA ASP A 116 -2.81 -12.70 0.45
C ASP A 116 -3.09 -13.20 1.87
N PRO A 117 -2.56 -14.38 2.28
CA PRO A 117 -2.79 -14.94 3.61
C PRO A 117 -2.44 -14.01 4.77
N VAL A 118 -1.53 -13.06 4.58
CA VAL A 118 -1.18 -12.06 5.60
C VAL A 118 -2.38 -11.16 5.94
N PHE A 119 -3.24 -10.88 4.95
CA PHE A 119 -4.39 -9.98 5.09
C PHE A 119 -5.70 -10.69 5.43
N ASP A 120 -5.67 -12.00 5.72
CA ASP A 120 -6.88 -12.70 6.17
C ASP A 120 -7.42 -12.05 7.45
N GLY A 121 -8.64 -11.53 7.38
CA GLY A 121 -9.27 -10.77 8.47
C GLY A 121 -9.75 -11.60 9.65
N GLN A 122 -9.66 -12.91 9.59
CA GLN A 122 -10.23 -13.84 10.60
C GLN A 122 -9.76 -13.53 12.02
N GLU A 123 -8.45 -13.42 12.23
CA GLU A 123 -7.87 -13.22 13.57
C GLU A 123 -8.15 -11.81 14.08
N LEU A 124 -8.04 -10.78 13.23
CA LEU A 124 -8.32 -9.40 13.60
C LEU A 124 -9.80 -9.21 13.98
N VAL A 125 -10.72 -9.73 13.18
CA VAL A 125 -12.17 -9.66 13.46
C VAL A 125 -12.52 -10.48 14.71
N ALA A 126 -11.87 -11.62 14.94
CA ALA A 126 -12.05 -12.40 16.15
C ALA A 126 -11.51 -11.70 17.41
N ALA A 127 -10.45 -10.90 17.31
CA ALA A 127 -9.88 -10.14 18.41
C ALA A 127 -10.69 -8.87 18.69
N GLU A 128 -10.95 -8.09 17.64
CA GLU A 128 -11.59 -6.77 17.72
C GLU A 128 -12.94 -6.80 16.99
N ASN A 129 -13.92 -6.11 17.51
CA ASN A 129 -15.29 -6.15 16.96
C ASN A 129 -15.46 -5.14 15.81
N ILE A 130 -14.74 -5.38 14.73
CA ILE A 130 -14.74 -4.57 13.51
C ILE A 130 -15.15 -5.40 12.30
N VAL A 131 -15.39 -4.76 11.16
CA VAL A 131 -15.53 -5.38 9.85
C VAL A 131 -14.25 -5.12 9.07
N VAL A 132 -13.72 -6.14 8.40
CA VAL A 132 -12.53 -6.02 7.52
C VAL A 132 -12.96 -6.21 6.07
N VAL A 133 -12.51 -5.32 5.20
CA VAL A 133 -12.66 -5.41 3.75
C VAL A 133 -11.28 -5.35 3.11
N THR A 134 -10.92 -6.31 2.27
CA THR A 134 -9.72 -6.27 1.44
C THR A 134 -10.12 -6.26 -0.03
N ILE A 135 -9.36 -5.56 -0.86
CA ILE A 135 -9.71 -5.37 -2.27
C ILE A 135 -8.57 -5.77 -3.20
N ASN A 136 -8.93 -6.10 -4.45
CA ASN A 136 -8.01 -6.04 -5.58
C ASN A 136 -8.25 -4.76 -6.37
N TYR A 137 -7.22 -4.27 -7.05
CA TYR A 137 -7.26 -3.17 -8.02
C TYR A 137 -6.30 -3.50 -9.16
N ARG A 138 -6.50 -2.93 -10.36
CA ARG A 138 -5.63 -3.18 -11.50
C ARG A 138 -4.20 -2.73 -11.22
N LEU A 139 -3.25 -3.53 -11.70
CA LEU A 139 -1.82 -3.39 -11.44
C LEU A 139 -1.03 -3.09 -12.71
N GLY A 140 0.16 -2.53 -12.52
CA GLY A 140 1.18 -2.37 -13.54
C GLY A 140 0.64 -1.67 -14.79
N VAL A 141 0.90 -2.28 -15.93
CA VAL A 141 0.51 -1.76 -17.24
C VAL A 141 -1.00 -1.50 -17.35
N LEU A 142 -1.82 -2.40 -16.80
CA LEU A 142 -3.29 -2.35 -16.91
C LEU A 142 -3.92 -1.29 -16.00
N GLY A 143 -3.24 -0.91 -14.91
CA GLY A 143 -3.79 -0.02 -13.89
C GLY A 143 -3.13 1.35 -13.81
N ILE A 144 -1.84 1.45 -14.17
CA ILE A 144 -0.99 2.59 -13.82
C ILE A 144 -0.50 3.36 -15.04
N LEU A 145 -0.01 2.67 -16.11
CA LEU A 145 0.59 3.37 -17.25
C LEU A 145 -0.42 4.22 -18.02
N ASP A 146 -0.01 5.44 -18.38
CA ASP A 146 -0.85 6.42 -19.09
C ASP A 146 -0.69 6.29 -20.61
N PHE A 147 -1.60 5.56 -21.24
CA PHE A 147 -1.72 5.44 -22.70
C PHE A 147 -2.69 6.45 -23.32
N SER A 148 -3.12 7.49 -22.60
CA SER A 148 -4.12 8.46 -23.09
C SER A 148 -3.74 9.18 -24.38
N PHE A 149 -2.45 9.19 -24.73
CA PHE A 149 -1.97 9.72 -26.04
C PHE A 149 -2.40 8.85 -27.25
N LEU A 150 -2.86 7.61 -27.00
CA LEU A 150 -3.40 6.73 -28.07
C LEU A 150 -4.89 6.96 -28.37
N GLY A 151 -5.56 7.85 -27.62
CA GLY A 151 -6.95 8.23 -27.83
C GLY A 151 -7.84 8.10 -26.59
N ASP A 152 -9.07 8.57 -26.69
CA ASP A 152 -10.03 8.73 -25.58
C ASP A 152 -10.44 7.41 -24.89
N ARG A 153 -10.19 6.29 -25.50
CA ARG A 153 -10.40 4.96 -24.90
C ARG A 153 -9.50 4.74 -23.69
N PHE A 154 -8.30 5.31 -23.70
CA PHE A 154 -7.27 5.03 -22.71
C PHE A 154 -7.34 6.02 -21.55
N THR A 155 -7.77 5.54 -20.41
CA THR A 155 -7.90 6.34 -19.18
C THR A 155 -6.66 6.11 -18.29
N PRO A 156 -5.98 7.18 -17.84
CA PRO A 156 -4.89 7.04 -16.88
C PRO A 156 -5.41 6.67 -15.49
N ASN A 157 -4.53 6.22 -14.61
CA ASN A 157 -4.86 5.98 -13.20
C ASN A 157 -6.04 5.03 -12.97
N CYS A 158 -6.21 4.03 -13.84
CA CYS A 158 -7.29 3.06 -13.71
C CYS A 158 -7.30 2.37 -12.34
N ALA A 159 -6.12 2.10 -11.75
CA ALA A 159 -5.98 1.53 -10.41
C ALA A 159 -6.63 2.41 -9.32
N ILE A 160 -6.47 3.72 -9.41
CA ILE A 160 -7.05 4.68 -8.45
C ILE A 160 -8.57 4.72 -8.59
N LEU A 161 -9.07 4.69 -9.82
CA LEU A 161 -10.51 4.61 -10.08
C LEU A 161 -11.13 3.29 -9.58
N ASP A 162 -10.39 2.19 -9.67
CA ASP A 162 -10.81 0.88 -9.13
C ASP A 162 -10.96 0.95 -7.60
N VAL A 163 -9.99 1.57 -6.90
CA VAL A 163 -10.07 1.78 -5.45
C VAL A 163 -11.25 2.67 -5.08
N CYS A 164 -11.48 3.76 -5.81
CA CYS A 164 -12.66 4.63 -5.60
C CYS A 164 -13.98 3.85 -5.79
N MET A 165 -14.06 3.00 -6.81
CA MET A 165 -15.24 2.15 -7.05
C MET A 165 -15.45 1.11 -5.94
N ALA A 166 -14.39 0.44 -5.49
CA ALA A 166 -14.45 -0.52 -4.38
C ALA A 166 -14.90 0.16 -3.07
N LEU A 167 -14.40 1.36 -2.81
CA LEU A 167 -14.78 2.16 -1.64
C LEU A 167 -16.24 2.60 -1.71
N ARG A 168 -16.70 3.05 -2.87
CA ARG A 168 -18.12 3.36 -3.11
C ARG A 168 -19.01 2.14 -2.89
N TRP A 169 -18.66 1.00 -3.48
CA TRP A 169 -19.39 -0.27 -3.29
C TRP A 169 -19.45 -0.63 -1.80
N THR A 170 -18.32 -0.52 -1.10
CA THR A 170 -18.27 -0.78 0.34
C THR A 170 -19.22 0.15 1.11
N TYR A 171 -19.21 1.44 0.84
CA TYR A 171 -20.11 2.39 1.47
C TYR A 171 -21.59 2.02 1.24
N GLU A 172 -21.96 1.66 0.01
CA GLU A 172 -23.34 1.34 -0.36
C GLU A 172 -23.83 0.03 0.25
N HIS A 173 -22.96 -0.98 0.47
CA HIS A 173 -23.38 -2.34 0.85
C HIS A 173 -23.01 -2.77 2.27
N ILE A 174 -21.98 -2.18 2.89
CA ILE A 174 -21.35 -2.75 4.09
C ILE A 174 -22.27 -2.82 5.32
N ALA A 175 -23.33 -2.03 5.34
CA ALA A 175 -24.33 -2.06 6.41
C ALA A 175 -25.01 -3.44 6.53
N ASP A 176 -25.28 -4.10 5.40
CA ASP A 176 -25.90 -5.42 5.34
C ASP A 176 -24.92 -6.52 5.82
N PHE A 177 -23.62 -6.29 5.71
CA PHE A 177 -22.55 -7.15 6.25
C PHE A 177 -22.18 -6.81 7.71
N GLY A 178 -22.91 -5.91 8.36
CA GLY A 178 -22.73 -5.54 9.76
C GLY A 178 -21.78 -4.37 10.02
N GLY A 179 -21.28 -3.73 8.98
CA GLY A 179 -20.43 -2.55 9.07
C GLY A 179 -21.22 -1.24 9.24
N ASN A 180 -20.51 -0.18 9.57
CA ASN A 180 -21.04 1.18 9.59
C ASN A 180 -20.48 1.99 8.41
N PRO A 181 -21.30 2.31 7.39
CA PRO A 181 -20.84 3.07 6.24
C PRO A 181 -20.33 4.49 6.61
N ASP A 182 -20.82 5.05 7.71
CA ASP A 182 -20.37 6.36 8.20
C ASP A 182 -19.02 6.29 8.95
N ASN A 183 -18.47 5.07 9.17
CA ASN A 183 -17.24 4.86 9.91
C ASN A 183 -16.30 3.90 9.15
N ILE A 184 -15.87 4.31 7.96
CA ILE A 184 -14.90 3.59 7.14
C ILE A 184 -13.52 4.20 7.37
N THR A 185 -12.60 3.40 7.91
CA THR A 185 -11.18 3.72 8.02
C THR A 185 -10.46 3.06 6.85
N VAL A 186 -9.84 3.85 5.97
CA VAL A 186 -8.98 3.31 4.92
C VAL A 186 -7.59 3.08 5.45
N MET A 187 -7.04 1.90 5.19
CA MET A 187 -5.67 1.54 5.55
C MET A 187 -4.96 0.97 4.33
N GLY A 188 -3.70 1.31 4.17
CA GLY A 188 -2.85 0.73 3.14
C GLY A 188 -1.39 0.73 3.55
N GLU A 189 -0.63 -0.18 2.97
CA GLU A 189 0.80 -0.31 3.21
C GLU A 189 1.57 -0.15 1.90
N SER A 190 2.78 0.48 1.96
CA SER A 190 3.62 0.68 0.77
C SER A 190 2.85 1.43 -0.33
N ALA A 191 2.78 0.91 -1.56
CA ALA A 191 1.95 1.47 -2.63
C ALA A 191 0.48 1.67 -2.21
N GLY A 192 -0.08 0.77 -1.39
CA GLY A 192 -1.41 0.95 -0.80
C GLY A 192 -1.46 2.15 0.15
N GLY A 193 -0.40 2.37 0.94
CA GLY A 193 -0.23 3.55 1.79
C GLY A 193 -0.12 4.84 0.97
N SER A 194 0.58 4.80 -0.16
CA SER A 194 0.64 5.93 -1.10
C SER A 194 -0.74 6.25 -1.67
N ILE A 195 -1.55 5.22 -2.02
CA ILE A 195 -2.96 5.43 -2.40
C ILE A 195 -3.74 6.06 -1.25
N VAL A 196 -3.61 5.55 -0.01
CA VAL A 196 -4.34 6.10 1.14
C VAL A 196 -4.00 7.58 1.38
N SER A 197 -2.74 8.01 1.18
CA SER A 197 -2.36 9.42 1.29
C SER A 197 -3.04 10.31 0.24
N LEU A 198 -3.40 9.74 -0.91
CA LEU A 198 -4.10 10.41 -2.00
C LEU A 198 -5.62 10.51 -1.78
N LEU A 199 -6.26 9.48 -1.21
CA LEU A 199 -7.73 9.38 -1.16
C LEU A 199 -8.44 10.60 -0.52
N PRO A 200 -7.91 11.24 0.54
CA PRO A 200 -8.53 12.44 1.10
C PRO A 200 -8.57 13.64 0.14
N THR A 201 -7.72 13.65 -0.89
CA THR A 201 -7.64 14.73 -1.90
C THR A 201 -8.57 14.49 -3.10
N LEU A 202 -9.16 13.30 -3.21
CA LEU A 202 -10.05 12.89 -4.29
C LEU A 202 -11.52 13.03 -3.86
N PRO A 203 -12.32 13.96 -4.42
CA PRO A 203 -13.73 14.12 -4.05
C PRO A 203 -14.55 12.82 -4.15
N GLU A 204 -14.25 11.98 -5.15
CA GLU A 204 -14.92 10.71 -5.42
C GLU A 204 -14.73 9.69 -4.29
N ALA A 205 -13.58 9.73 -3.61
CA ALA A 205 -13.24 8.84 -2.48
C ALA A 205 -13.50 9.52 -1.13
N ALA A 206 -13.11 10.78 -1.00
CA ALA A 206 -13.10 11.52 0.26
C ALA A 206 -14.46 11.48 0.98
N GLN A 207 -15.57 11.52 0.23
CA GLN A 207 -16.92 11.50 0.79
C GLN A 207 -17.21 10.25 1.63
N TYR A 208 -16.61 9.11 1.32
CA TYR A 208 -16.87 7.81 1.94
C TYR A 208 -15.94 7.46 3.11
N ILE A 209 -14.83 8.19 3.28
CA ILE A 209 -13.81 7.86 4.29
C ILE A 209 -13.95 8.73 5.52
N SER A 210 -13.73 8.15 6.70
CA SER A 210 -13.78 8.87 7.98
C SER A 210 -12.41 9.01 8.65
N LYS A 211 -11.45 8.14 8.33
CA LYS A 211 -10.10 8.10 8.90
C LYS A 211 -9.13 7.43 7.95
N CYS A 212 -7.84 7.73 8.10
CA CYS A 212 -6.76 7.10 7.34
C CYS A 212 -5.72 6.45 8.25
N VAL A 213 -5.25 5.25 7.87
CA VAL A 213 -4.05 4.61 8.41
C VAL A 213 -3.07 4.44 7.25
N ILE A 214 -1.96 5.17 7.29
CA ILE A 214 -0.93 5.14 6.24
C ILE A 214 0.28 4.40 6.79
N SER A 215 0.52 3.17 6.34
CA SER A 215 1.69 2.37 6.71
C SER A 215 2.72 2.42 5.60
N SER A 216 3.92 2.94 5.90
CA SER A 216 5.06 2.96 4.98
C SER A 216 4.73 3.43 3.55
N GLY A 217 3.71 4.28 3.39
CA GLY A 217 3.31 4.87 2.11
C GLY A 217 4.22 6.04 1.74
N VAL A 218 4.33 6.36 0.44
CA VAL A 218 5.18 7.44 -0.04
C VAL A 218 4.33 8.50 -0.77
N PRO A 219 3.93 9.58 -0.08
CA PRO A 219 3.06 10.63 -0.65
C PRO A 219 3.68 11.43 -1.81
N THR A 220 4.96 11.22 -2.08
CA THR A 220 5.73 11.88 -3.15
C THR A 220 6.00 10.99 -4.36
N GLU A 221 5.65 9.69 -4.31
CA GLU A 221 5.81 8.75 -5.43
C GLU A 221 4.65 8.85 -6.41
N PHE A 222 4.62 9.96 -7.15
CA PHE A 222 3.67 10.22 -8.21
C PHE A 222 4.39 10.86 -9.41
N TRP A 223 3.99 10.49 -10.60
CA TRP A 223 4.52 11.09 -11.82
C TRP A 223 3.73 12.32 -12.26
N THR A 224 4.38 13.20 -13.00
CA THR A 224 3.66 14.13 -13.86
C THR A 224 3.05 13.38 -15.05
N LYS A 225 2.02 13.93 -15.67
CA LYS A 225 1.40 13.35 -16.87
C LYS A 225 2.42 13.06 -17.97
N SER A 226 3.36 13.99 -18.20
CA SER A 226 4.41 13.81 -19.22
C SER A 226 5.32 12.61 -18.90
N GLN A 227 5.72 12.44 -17.66
CA GLN A 227 6.53 11.31 -17.21
C GLN A 227 5.79 9.99 -17.37
N ALA A 228 4.51 9.92 -16.97
CA ALA A 228 3.68 8.73 -17.13
C ALA A 228 3.53 8.32 -18.60
N GLN A 229 3.30 9.27 -19.49
CA GLN A 229 3.20 9.00 -20.92
C GLN A 229 4.53 8.55 -21.53
N GLN A 230 5.66 9.12 -21.12
CA GLN A 230 6.98 8.65 -21.54
C GLN A 230 7.24 7.21 -21.08
N MET A 231 6.80 6.85 -19.88
CA MET A 231 6.92 5.48 -19.38
C MET A 231 6.03 4.51 -20.17
N ALA A 232 4.81 4.92 -20.51
CA ALA A 232 3.92 4.14 -21.38
C ALA A 232 4.52 3.95 -22.80
N GLN A 233 5.12 4.97 -23.37
CA GLN A 233 5.86 4.88 -24.65
C GLN A 233 7.08 3.95 -24.54
N ALA A 234 7.83 4.03 -23.42
CA ALA A 234 8.94 3.10 -23.16
C ALA A 234 8.46 1.65 -23.07
N TYR A 235 7.28 1.41 -22.47
CA TYR A 235 6.68 0.08 -22.43
C TYR A 235 6.30 -0.43 -23.83
N MET A 236 5.67 0.42 -24.66
CA MET A 236 5.36 0.05 -26.04
C MET A 236 6.63 -0.32 -26.82
N LYS A 237 7.68 0.47 -26.69
CA LYS A 237 9.00 0.18 -27.30
C LYS A 237 9.59 -1.15 -26.79
N PHE A 238 9.56 -1.37 -25.48
CA PHE A 238 10.02 -2.61 -24.86
C PHE A 238 9.30 -3.85 -25.39
N MET A 239 7.98 -3.75 -25.59
CA MET A 239 7.14 -4.85 -26.09
C MET A 239 7.14 -4.98 -27.63
N GLY A 240 7.76 -4.03 -28.36
CA GLY A 240 7.72 -3.97 -29.82
C GLY A 240 6.35 -3.63 -30.38
N ILE A 241 5.56 -2.79 -29.67
CA ILE A 241 4.20 -2.37 -30.02
C ILE A 241 4.27 -0.99 -30.68
N SER A 242 3.51 -0.79 -31.74
CA SER A 242 3.47 0.46 -32.51
C SER A 242 2.10 1.12 -32.55
N SER A 243 1.03 0.41 -32.17
CA SER A 243 -0.34 0.91 -32.26
C SER A 243 -1.23 0.55 -31.06
N ALA A 244 -2.36 1.23 -30.94
CA ALA A 244 -3.39 0.94 -29.95
C ALA A 244 -3.98 -0.47 -30.11
N GLU A 245 -4.19 -0.90 -31.35
CA GLU A 245 -4.75 -2.22 -31.70
C GLU A 245 -3.78 -3.32 -31.24
N GLU A 246 -2.48 -3.18 -31.48
CA GLU A 246 -1.46 -4.13 -31.01
C GLU A 246 -1.44 -4.20 -29.48
N LEU A 247 -1.52 -3.05 -28.78
CA LEU A 247 -1.57 -3.00 -27.31
C LEU A 247 -2.80 -3.73 -26.77
N LEU A 248 -3.97 -3.55 -27.40
CA LEU A 248 -5.21 -4.20 -27.01
C LEU A 248 -5.22 -5.71 -27.31
N ALA A 249 -4.46 -6.15 -28.30
CA ALA A 249 -4.39 -7.56 -28.71
C ALA A 249 -3.48 -8.43 -27.81
N ILE A 250 -2.61 -7.82 -26.97
CA ILE A 250 -1.74 -8.58 -26.09
C ILE A 250 -2.56 -9.33 -25.03
N SER A 251 -2.23 -10.59 -24.77
CA SER A 251 -2.88 -11.34 -23.71
C SER A 251 -2.59 -10.75 -22.33
N ALA A 252 -3.55 -10.84 -21.42
CA ALA A 252 -3.39 -10.39 -20.04
C ALA A 252 -2.22 -11.07 -19.31
N GLU A 253 -2.03 -12.35 -19.60
CA GLU A 253 -0.91 -13.13 -19.07
C GLU A 253 0.44 -12.54 -19.51
N ARG A 254 0.62 -12.28 -20.82
CA ARG A 254 1.84 -11.66 -21.34
C ARG A 254 2.09 -10.27 -20.77
N ILE A 255 1.04 -9.46 -20.56
CA ILE A 255 1.16 -8.16 -19.87
C ILE A 255 1.63 -8.38 -18.43
N GLY A 256 1.00 -9.29 -17.70
CA GLY A 256 1.37 -9.59 -16.31
C GLY A 256 2.82 -10.07 -16.19
N ASP A 257 3.24 -10.99 -17.05
CA ASP A 257 4.60 -11.55 -17.03
C ASP A 257 5.66 -10.52 -17.41
N SER A 258 5.35 -9.60 -18.34
CA SER A 258 6.26 -8.53 -18.74
C SER A 258 6.56 -7.49 -17.65
N THR A 259 5.74 -7.43 -16.61
CA THR A 259 5.81 -6.40 -15.56
C THR A 259 7.19 -6.35 -14.89
N GLN A 260 7.75 -7.50 -14.51
CA GLN A 260 9.05 -7.57 -13.87
C GLN A 260 10.21 -7.27 -14.84
N ASP A 261 10.13 -7.75 -16.07
CA ASP A 261 11.17 -7.52 -17.07
C ASP A 261 11.24 -6.05 -17.48
N PHE A 262 10.09 -5.38 -17.52
CA PHE A 262 10.03 -3.95 -17.78
C PHE A 262 10.72 -3.13 -16.68
N THR A 263 10.64 -3.53 -15.41
CA THR A 263 11.39 -2.85 -14.33
C THR A 263 12.91 -2.94 -14.50
N GLN A 264 13.37 -4.04 -15.10
CA GLN A 264 14.80 -4.21 -15.43
C GLN A 264 15.20 -3.39 -16.67
N TYR A 265 14.31 -3.32 -17.67
CA TYR A 265 14.52 -2.52 -18.88
C TYR A 265 14.65 -1.02 -18.53
N THR A 266 13.77 -0.49 -17.68
CA THR A 266 13.82 0.91 -17.25
C THR A 266 14.97 1.20 -16.29
N LYS A 267 15.47 0.21 -15.57
CA LYS A 267 16.43 0.31 -14.45
C LYS A 267 15.90 1.12 -13.25
N LEU A 268 14.59 1.39 -13.21
CA LEU A 268 13.93 2.11 -12.12
C LEU A 268 13.39 1.19 -11.03
N GLY A 269 13.43 -0.12 -11.23
CA GLY A 269 12.89 -1.06 -10.26
C GLY A 269 11.40 -0.79 -9.97
N ALA A 270 11.07 -0.66 -8.68
CA ALA A 270 9.70 -0.41 -8.22
C ALA A 270 9.09 0.88 -8.76
N ALA A 271 9.90 1.94 -8.94
CA ALA A 271 9.46 3.23 -9.49
C ALA A 271 9.12 3.21 -10.99
N SER A 272 9.05 2.02 -11.61
CA SER A 272 8.56 1.88 -12.99
C SER A 272 7.04 1.98 -13.13
N TYR A 273 6.32 2.01 -12.01
CA TYR A 273 4.87 2.07 -11.96
C TYR A 273 4.42 2.98 -10.82
N GLU A 274 4.10 4.22 -11.14
CA GLU A 274 3.57 5.20 -10.19
C GLU A 274 2.31 5.86 -10.77
N PRO A 275 1.29 6.17 -9.96
CA PRO A 275 0.15 6.97 -10.40
C PRO A 275 0.61 8.34 -10.89
N SER A 276 -0.18 8.97 -11.75
CA SER A 276 0.21 10.25 -12.34
C SER A 276 -0.76 11.37 -12.02
N VAL A 277 -0.19 12.55 -11.76
CA VAL A 277 -0.95 13.80 -11.71
C VAL A 277 -1.35 14.17 -13.14
N ASP A 278 -2.59 13.79 -13.52
CA ASP A 278 -3.15 14.00 -14.86
C ASP A 278 -3.97 15.29 -14.98
N GLY A 279 -4.20 15.98 -13.84
CA GLY A 279 -4.98 17.20 -13.74
C GLY A 279 -6.50 16.99 -13.78
N LYS A 280 -7.00 15.73 -13.81
CA LYS A 280 -8.43 15.39 -13.85
C LYS A 280 -8.81 14.43 -12.73
N ILE A 281 -8.28 13.21 -12.74
CA ILE A 281 -8.48 12.19 -11.71
C ILE A 281 -7.65 12.58 -10.49
N ILE A 282 -6.35 12.73 -10.69
CA ILE A 282 -5.42 13.24 -9.70
C ILE A 282 -5.07 14.67 -10.09
N ARG A 283 -5.58 15.65 -9.35
CA ARG A 283 -5.47 17.09 -9.70
C ARG A 283 -4.09 17.63 -9.39
N ASP A 284 -3.52 17.21 -8.25
CA ASP A 284 -2.19 17.63 -7.80
C ASP A 284 -1.52 16.50 -7.00
N PHE A 285 -0.25 16.66 -6.68
CA PHE A 285 0.49 15.75 -5.81
C PHE A 285 -0.15 15.72 -4.41
N PRO A 286 -0.26 14.56 -3.73
CA PRO A 286 -0.87 14.48 -2.40
C PRO A 286 -0.25 15.45 -1.39
N LEU A 287 1.07 15.59 -1.38
CA LEU A 287 1.77 16.54 -0.52
C LEU A 287 1.37 17.99 -0.81
N VAL A 288 1.30 18.39 -2.08
CA VAL A 288 0.91 19.74 -2.50
C VAL A 288 -0.54 20.02 -2.13
N SER A 289 -1.45 19.07 -2.35
CA SER A 289 -2.85 19.21 -1.96
C SER A 289 -3.02 19.43 -0.46
N VAL A 290 -2.21 18.74 0.36
CA VAL A 290 -2.24 18.91 1.82
C VAL A 290 -1.66 20.27 2.23
N GLN A 291 -0.58 20.74 1.61
CA GLN A 291 -0.01 22.08 1.81
C GLN A 291 -1.01 23.19 1.49
N GLN A 292 -1.82 22.99 0.47
CA GLN A 292 -2.88 23.93 0.06
C GLN A 292 -4.17 23.76 0.88
N ALA A 293 -4.21 22.82 1.82
CA ALA A 293 -5.40 22.43 2.59
C ALA A 293 -6.58 21.96 1.72
N GLU A 294 -6.31 21.46 0.52
CA GLU A 294 -7.27 20.92 -0.45
C GLU A 294 -7.47 19.41 -0.29
N PHE A 295 -7.81 19.00 0.93
CA PHE A 295 -8.08 17.62 1.27
C PHE A 295 -9.17 17.51 2.34
N LYS A 296 -9.81 16.35 2.47
CA LYS A 296 -10.74 16.06 3.57
C LYS A 296 -9.99 15.96 4.88
N LYS A 297 -10.30 16.86 5.82
CA LYS A 297 -9.66 16.94 7.14
C LYS A 297 -10.23 15.88 8.07
N ILE A 298 -9.59 14.71 8.09
CA ILE A 298 -9.95 13.55 8.89
C ILE A 298 -8.76 13.09 9.72
N PRO A 299 -8.97 12.42 10.86
CA PRO A 299 -7.89 11.86 11.66
C PRO A 299 -7.01 10.90 10.85
N MET A 300 -5.69 10.98 11.06
CA MET A 300 -4.70 10.15 10.38
C MET A 300 -3.79 9.45 11.38
N TRP A 301 -3.57 8.16 11.19
CA TRP A 301 -2.56 7.39 11.91
C TRP A 301 -1.49 6.96 10.91
N ILE A 302 -0.32 7.55 11.01
CA ILE A 302 0.79 7.38 10.05
C ILE A 302 1.87 6.55 10.73
N GLY A 303 2.39 5.57 10.02
CA GLY A 303 3.44 4.75 10.58
C GLY A 303 4.35 4.11 9.57
N MET A 304 5.38 3.47 10.10
CA MET A 304 6.46 2.85 9.35
C MET A 304 7.15 1.78 10.17
N THR A 305 8.02 1.01 9.51
CA THR A 305 8.97 0.15 10.21
C THR A 305 10.26 0.91 10.51
N ARG A 306 11.03 0.44 11.51
CA ARG A 306 12.30 1.09 11.89
C ARG A 306 13.34 0.97 10.77
N ASP A 307 13.42 -0.18 10.14
CA ASP A 307 14.50 -0.53 9.22
C ASP A 307 13.94 -0.82 7.81
N GLU A 308 13.11 0.11 7.29
CA GLU A 308 12.36 -0.02 6.03
C GLU A 308 13.20 -0.61 4.89
N MET A 309 14.42 -0.12 4.71
CA MET A 309 15.29 -0.49 3.59
C MET A 309 16.36 -1.52 3.95
N SER A 310 16.21 -2.22 5.08
CA SER A 310 17.19 -3.25 5.50
C SER A 310 17.37 -4.39 4.49
N PHE A 311 16.34 -4.73 3.72
CA PHE A 311 16.45 -5.73 2.66
C PHE A 311 17.39 -5.32 1.51
N LEU A 312 17.74 -4.03 1.38
CA LEU A 312 18.71 -3.55 0.40
C LEU A 312 20.15 -3.87 0.77
N THR A 313 20.41 -4.26 2.02
CA THR A 313 21.74 -4.70 2.45
C THR A 313 22.17 -6.01 1.77
N PHE A 314 21.21 -6.79 1.27
CA PHE A 314 21.53 -7.90 0.37
C PHE A 314 22.00 -7.35 -1.00
N SER A 315 23.30 -7.45 -1.28
CA SER A 315 24.00 -6.87 -2.44
C SER A 315 23.35 -7.11 -3.81
N ILE A 316 22.52 -8.13 -3.93
CA ILE A 316 21.77 -8.47 -5.17
C ILE A 316 20.56 -7.52 -5.34
N LEU A 317 19.93 -7.06 -4.25
CA LEU A 317 18.78 -6.18 -4.27
C LEU A 317 19.19 -4.72 -4.39
N SER A 318 20.28 -4.30 -3.74
CA SER A 318 20.79 -2.92 -3.82
C SER A 318 21.12 -2.48 -5.25
N ARG A 319 21.65 -3.41 -6.08
CA ARG A 319 21.87 -3.16 -7.52
C ARG A 319 20.59 -3.02 -8.34
N ARG A 320 19.47 -3.62 -7.89
CA ARG A 320 18.18 -3.56 -8.58
C ARG A 320 17.42 -2.26 -8.32
N TRP A 321 17.63 -1.61 -7.19
CA TRP A 321 16.84 -0.43 -6.78
C TRP A 321 17.47 0.90 -7.20
N GLY A 322 18.70 0.89 -7.75
CA GLY A 322 19.33 2.12 -8.25
C GLY A 322 19.62 3.19 -7.20
N LEU A 323 19.43 2.89 -5.91
CA LEU A 323 19.55 3.85 -4.80
C LEU A 323 20.96 4.46 -4.68
N ALA A 324 22.01 3.68 -4.99
CA ALA A 324 23.37 4.23 -5.09
C ALA A 324 23.43 5.36 -6.13
N LYS A 325 22.66 5.24 -7.22
CA LYS A 325 22.61 6.22 -8.30
C LYS A 325 21.83 7.47 -7.92
N LEU A 326 20.77 7.34 -7.08
CA LEU A 326 20.05 8.49 -6.54
C LEU A 326 20.92 9.37 -5.65
N MET A 327 21.86 8.76 -4.93
CA MET A 327 22.85 9.48 -4.15
C MET A 327 23.96 10.11 -5.04
N GLU A 328 24.16 9.59 -6.28
CA GLU A 328 25.15 10.09 -7.22
C GLU A 328 24.62 11.23 -8.11
N GLU A 329 23.32 11.43 -8.20
CA GLU A 329 22.70 12.39 -9.10
C GLU A 329 22.47 13.77 -8.46
N GLY A 330 23.43 14.58 -8.57
CA GLY A 330 23.53 16.01 -8.34
C GLY A 330 24.99 16.37 -8.62
N THR A 331 25.22 16.84 -9.83
CA THR A 331 26.60 17.09 -10.31
C THR A 331 27.17 18.45 -9.90
N ASP A 332 26.37 19.25 -9.17
CA ASP A 332 26.84 20.53 -8.64
C ASP A 332 27.53 20.39 -7.27
N GLU A 333 28.44 21.32 -6.97
CA GLU A 333 29.22 21.32 -5.72
C GLU A 333 28.35 21.43 -4.47
N GLU A 334 27.20 22.10 -4.55
CA GLU A 334 26.26 22.28 -3.43
C GLU A 334 25.58 20.96 -3.07
N SER A 335 25.13 20.19 -4.08
CA SER A 335 24.56 18.86 -3.88
C SER A 335 25.59 17.85 -3.36
N ALA A 336 26.86 17.98 -3.73
CA ALA A 336 27.94 17.14 -3.21
C ALA A 336 28.21 17.44 -1.74
N ALA A 337 28.33 18.71 -1.37
CA ALA A 337 28.54 19.14 0.02
C ALA A 337 27.36 18.74 0.93
N LEU A 338 26.15 18.85 0.41
CA LEU A 338 24.95 18.44 1.13
C LEU A 338 24.92 16.92 1.40
N ARG A 339 25.38 16.11 0.43
CA ARG A 339 25.51 14.64 0.58
C ARG A 339 26.56 14.25 1.64
N GLU A 340 27.74 14.87 1.59
CA GLU A 340 28.78 14.61 2.59
C GLU A 340 28.30 14.95 3.99
N LYS A 341 27.57 16.06 4.12
CA LYS A 341 26.98 16.47 5.41
C LYS A 341 25.99 15.45 5.94
N ILE A 342 25.07 14.93 5.10
CA ILE A 342 24.07 13.97 5.56
C ILE A 342 24.72 12.63 5.94
N ILE A 343 25.64 12.12 5.13
CA ILE A 343 26.35 10.87 5.44
C ILE A 343 27.05 11.00 6.79
N LYS A 344 27.72 12.13 7.05
CA LYS A 344 28.37 12.38 8.33
C LYS A 344 27.38 12.38 9.50
N ILE A 345 26.22 13.04 9.37
CA ILE A 345 25.18 13.05 10.42
C ILE A 345 24.72 11.62 10.74
N TYR A 346 24.50 10.78 9.72
CA TYR A 346 24.09 9.40 9.95
C TYR A 346 25.20 8.54 10.55
N ASP A 347 26.44 8.70 10.11
CA ASP A 347 27.61 7.99 10.65
C ASP A 347 27.91 8.39 12.12
N GLU A 348 27.57 9.61 12.53
CA GLU A 348 27.68 10.09 13.92
C GLU A 348 26.49 9.66 14.80
N THR A 349 25.31 9.45 14.21
CA THR A 349 24.07 9.12 14.92
C THR A 349 23.84 7.62 15.08
N TYR A 350 24.28 6.82 14.12
CA TYR A 350 24.02 5.38 14.05
C TYR A 350 25.33 4.58 13.90
N ASP A 351 25.29 3.30 14.28
CA ASP A 351 26.37 2.37 13.96
C ASP A 351 26.51 2.21 12.43
N LYS A 352 27.72 1.94 11.93
CA LYS A 352 28.04 1.95 10.50
C LYS A 352 27.09 1.13 9.61
N ASP A 353 26.67 -0.05 10.10
CA ASP A 353 25.75 -0.92 9.34
C ASP A 353 24.32 -0.39 9.37
N ASP A 354 23.93 0.29 10.45
CA ASP A 354 22.62 0.90 10.61
C ASP A 354 22.52 2.25 9.88
N ALA A 355 23.58 3.04 9.86
CA ALA A 355 23.60 4.36 9.24
C ALA A 355 23.06 4.35 7.80
N ARG A 356 23.49 3.39 6.98
CA ARG A 356 22.98 3.24 5.61
C ARG A 356 21.52 2.82 5.54
N ILE A 357 21.11 1.88 6.39
CA ILE A 357 19.71 1.42 6.45
C ILE A 357 18.81 2.60 6.82
N GLN A 358 19.20 3.37 7.85
CA GLN A 358 18.43 4.52 8.31
C GLN A 358 18.40 5.63 7.26
N LEU A 359 19.54 5.93 6.62
CA LEU A 359 19.61 6.93 5.55
C LEU A 359 18.65 6.60 4.40
N TYR A 360 18.66 5.36 3.91
CA TYR A 360 17.76 4.96 2.83
C TYR A 360 16.29 4.86 3.29
N SER A 361 16.05 4.42 4.53
CA SER A 361 14.71 4.38 5.09
C SER A 361 14.10 5.78 5.22
N ASP A 362 14.91 6.74 5.63
CA ASP A 362 14.50 8.14 5.72
C ASP A 362 14.29 8.74 4.34
N MET A 363 15.22 8.55 3.43
CA MET A 363 15.16 9.10 2.08
C MET A 363 13.91 8.63 1.31
N VAL A 364 13.59 7.35 1.37
CA VAL A 364 12.53 6.76 0.54
C VAL A 364 11.16 6.85 1.20
N ILE A 365 11.07 6.63 2.52
CA ILE A 365 9.77 6.47 3.18
C ILE A 365 9.56 7.49 4.30
N ARG A 366 10.49 7.58 5.28
CA ARG A 366 10.21 8.28 6.53
C ARG A 366 10.14 9.80 6.36
N ALA A 367 11.09 10.41 5.63
CA ALA A 367 11.05 11.84 5.39
C ALA A 367 9.82 12.28 4.57
N PRO A 368 9.44 11.63 3.44
CA PRO A 368 8.20 11.92 2.75
C PRO A 368 6.95 11.83 3.61
N LEU A 369 6.86 10.82 4.48
CA LEU A 369 5.73 10.67 5.40
C LEU A 369 5.70 11.78 6.46
N ILE A 370 6.85 12.19 6.97
CA ILE A 370 6.93 13.29 7.94
C ILE A 370 6.52 14.61 7.29
N TRP A 371 6.98 14.92 6.08
CA TRP A 371 6.54 16.14 5.38
C TRP A 371 5.03 16.17 5.19
N TYR A 372 4.45 15.06 4.74
CA TYR A 372 3.00 14.95 4.59
C TYR A 372 2.27 15.14 5.93
N ALA A 373 2.78 14.52 6.99
CA ALA A 373 2.21 14.62 8.33
C ALA A 373 2.34 16.02 8.93
N GLU A 374 3.48 16.71 8.70
CA GLU A 374 3.69 18.09 9.12
C GLU A 374 2.62 19.02 8.56
N GLU A 375 2.39 18.94 7.26
CA GLU A 375 1.39 19.75 6.59
C GLU A 375 -0.04 19.37 7.01
N ALA A 376 -0.34 18.07 7.07
CA ALA A 376 -1.65 17.60 7.51
C ALA A 376 -1.96 18.02 8.96
N SER A 377 -0.97 17.97 9.85
CA SER A 377 -1.14 18.29 11.28
C SER A 377 -1.53 19.73 11.56
N GLN A 378 -1.33 20.64 10.61
CA GLN A 378 -1.79 22.03 10.72
C GLN A 378 -3.32 22.16 10.73
N THR A 379 -4.03 21.16 10.18
CA THR A 379 -5.49 21.24 9.99
C THR A 379 -6.26 20.03 10.45
N THR A 380 -5.60 18.92 10.77
CA THR A 380 -6.20 17.69 11.30
C THR A 380 -5.31 17.03 12.35
N HIS A 381 -5.83 16.02 13.05
CA HIS A 381 -5.08 15.27 14.04
C HIS A 381 -4.32 14.14 13.36
N VAL A 382 -3.02 14.08 13.61
CA VAL A 382 -2.10 13.05 13.10
C VAL A 382 -1.41 12.38 14.28
N TRP A 383 -1.39 11.05 14.30
CA TRP A 383 -0.62 10.24 15.24
C TRP A 383 0.43 9.44 14.49
N PHE A 384 1.53 9.12 15.18
CA PHE A 384 2.57 8.26 14.61
C PHE A 384 2.67 6.92 15.34
N TYR A 385 3.10 5.89 14.56
CA TYR A 385 3.68 4.68 15.11
C TYR A 385 4.96 4.30 14.38
N ARG A 386 5.79 3.45 15.04
CA ARG A 386 6.92 2.78 14.40
C ARG A 386 6.97 1.32 14.86
N MET A 387 7.11 0.40 13.92
CA MET A 387 7.36 -1.01 14.21
C MET A 387 8.86 -1.22 14.37
N ASP A 388 9.28 -1.52 15.59
CA ASP A 388 10.69 -1.72 15.95
C ASP A 388 11.02 -3.21 16.18
N TRP A 389 9.99 -4.08 16.19
CA TRP A 389 10.20 -5.51 16.44
C TRP A 389 11.09 -6.15 15.40
N SER A 390 12.15 -6.82 15.89
CA SER A 390 13.02 -7.69 15.12
C SER A 390 13.30 -8.97 15.91
N SER A 391 13.08 -10.14 15.32
CA SER A 391 13.44 -11.40 15.95
C SER A 391 14.94 -11.67 15.85
N ARG A 392 15.48 -12.57 16.67
CA ARG A 392 16.88 -13.00 16.58
C ARG A 392 17.29 -13.50 15.19
N ILE A 393 16.35 -14.12 14.44
CA ILE A 393 16.62 -14.54 13.06
C ILE A 393 16.68 -13.33 12.13
N MET A 394 15.76 -12.39 12.26
CA MET A 394 15.74 -11.16 11.46
C MET A 394 17.03 -10.36 11.68
N ASP A 395 17.49 -10.22 12.93
CA ASP A 395 18.74 -9.57 13.26
C ASP A 395 19.95 -10.30 12.70
N LYS A 396 20.01 -11.63 12.86
CA LYS A 396 21.09 -12.47 12.31
C LYS A 396 21.17 -12.42 10.79
N LEU A 397 20.03 -12.25 10.12
CA LEU A 397 19.97 -12.09 8.66
C LEU A 397 20.21 -10.64 8.21
N GLY A 398 20.29 -9.69 9.12
CA GLY A 398 20.42 -8.26 8.82
C GLY A 398 19.17 -7.62 8.21
N ILE A 399 18.03 -8.32 8.21
CA ILE A 399 16.76 -7.78 7.67
C ILE A 399 15.98 -6.95 8.68
N LYS A 400 16.26 -7.12 9.97
CA LYS A 400 15.72 -6.31 11.08
C LYS A 400 14.19 -6.08 10.98
N ALA A 401 13.70 -4.93 11.43
CA ALA A 401 12.31 -4.50 11.25
C ALA A 401 12.10 -3.95 9.83
N PHE A 402 12.07 -4.85 8.84
CA PHE A 402 12.05 -4.54 7.41
C PHE A 402 10.68 -4.05 6.93
N HIS A 403 10.65 -3.45 5.74
CA HIS A 403 9.45 -2.98 5.06
C HIS A 403 8.32 -4.02 5.05
N SER A 404 7.11 -3.62 5.44
CA SER A 404 5.91 -4.49 5.57
C SER A 404 5.94 -5.49 6.73
N SER A 405 6.98 -5.48 7.59
CA SER A 405 7.07 -6.44 8.71
C SER A 405 6.03 -6.22 9.81
N ASP A 406 5.33 -5.10 9.81
CA ASP A 406 4.25 -4.74 10.73
C ASP A 406 2.89 -5.38 10.36
N LEU A 407 2.67 -5.73 9.11
CA LEU A 407 1.38 -6.23 8.62
C LEU A 407 0.86 -7.47 9.36
N PRO A 408 1.66 -8.52 9.64
CA PRO A 408 1.20 -9.67 10.41
C PRO A 408 0.71 -9.30 11.82
N PHE A 409 1.22 -8.21 12.40
CA PHE A 409 0.80 -7.73 13.71
C PHE A 409 -0.56 -7.03 13.65
N PHE A 410 -0.81 -6.21 12.63
CA PHE A 410 -2.11 -5.58 12.40
C PHE A 410 -3.22 -6.61 12.20
N PHE A 411 -3.00 -7.58 11.33
CA PHE A 411 -4.00 -8.62 11.04
C PHE A 411 -4.02 -9.75 12.09
N GLY A 412 -3.02 -9.81 12.98
CA GLY A 412 -2.87 -10.90 13.95
C GLY A 412 -2.55 -12.24 13.29
N ASN A 413 -2.16 -12.21 12.04
CA ASN A 413 -2.04 -13.40 11.21
C ASN A 413 -0.59 -13.74 10.91
N PHE A 414 -0.13 -14.83 11.53
CA PHE A 414 1.20 -15.41 11.32
C PHE A 414 1.11 -16.81 10.66
N ASN A 415 -0.02 -17.14 10.02
CA ASN A 415 -0.25 -18.43 9.36
C ASN A 415 0.18 -18.43 7.89
N PHE A 416 1.43 -18.04 7.63
CA PHE A 416 2.02 -18.06 6.29
C PHE A 416 3.39 -18.77 6.31
N PRO A 417 3.91 -19.26 5.16
CA PRO A 417 5.09 -20.13 5.13
C PRO A 417 6.36 -19.54 5.77
N ALA A 418 6.54 -18.23 5.67
CA ALA A 418 7.71 -17.52 6.21
C ALA A 418 7.56 -17.04 7.65
N ASN A 419 6.48 -17.40 8.36
CA ASN A 419 6.18 -16.87 9.70
C ASN A 419 7.27 -17.13 10.75
N ARG A 420 8.12 -18.15 10.53
CA ARG A 420 9.22 -18.50 11.44
C ARG A 420 10.31 -17.46 11.55
N ILE A 421 10.35 -16.49 10.63
CA ILE A 421 11.28 -15.37 10.76
C ILE A 421 10.85 -14.40 11.88
N TYR A 422 9.55 -14.31 12.19
CA TYR A 422 9.02 -13.38 13.19
C TYR A 422 9.25 -13.83 14.63
N TYR A 423 9.40 -15.12 14.89
CA TYR A 423 9.68 -15.61 16.23
C TYR A 423 10.28 -17.02 16.25
N GLN A 424 11.16 -17.27 17.23
CA GLN A 424 11.73 -18.56 17.57
C GLN A 424 11.42 -18.89 19.03
N GLY A 425 10.83 -20.07 19.26
CA GLY A 425 10.53 -20.52 20.61
C GLY A 425 9.38 -19.76 21.30
N LYS A 426 9.25 -20.01 22.61
CA LYS A 426 8.08 -19.56 23.39
C LYS A 426 8.17 -18.07 23.77
N GLU A 427 9.37 -17.58 24.07
CA GLU A 427 9.57 -16.20 24.53
C GLU A 427 9.25 -15.18 23.42
N GLU A 428 9.89 -15.29 22.26
CA GLU A 428 9.61 -14.40 21.14
C GLU A 428 8.14 -14.49 20.69
N LYS A 429 7.57 -15.71 20.69
CA LYS A 429 6.14 -15.87 20.40
C LYS A 429 5.24 -15.12 21.39
N LYS A 430 5.62 -15.02 22.66
CA LYS A 430 4.89 -14.24 23.66
C LYS A 430 4.98 -12.75 23.37
N ILE A 431 6.17 -12.26 23.02
CA ILE A 431 6.41 -10.84 22.66
C ILE A 431 5.57 -10.49 21.43
N VAL A 432 5.69 -11.26 20.35
CA VAL A 432 4.92 -11.06 19.08
C VAL A 432 3.42 -11.00 19.35
N LYS A 433 2.89 -11.88 20.20
CA LYS A 433 1.47 -11.84 20.58
C LYS A 433 1.12 -10.58 21.37
N THR A 434 2.01 -10.11 22.22
CA THR A 434 1.78 -8.89 23.03
C THR A 434 1.76 -7.66 22.13
N ILE A 435 2.72 -7.55 21.22
CA ILE A 435 2.78 -6.47 20.22
C ILE A 435 1.52 -6.51 19.34
N GLY A 436 1.18 -7.69 18.77
CA GLY A 436 0.01 -7.84 17.92
C GLY A 436 -1.29 -7.41 18.62
N ARG A 437 -1.50 -7.82 19.87
CA ARG A 437 -2.68 -7.38 20.64
C ARG A 437 -2.68 -5.88 20.90
N SER A 438 -1.51 -5.28 21.14
CA SER A 438 -1.42 -3.84 21.36
C SER A 438 -1.79 -3.06 20.10
N ILE A 439 -1.18 -3.40 18.96
CA ILE A 439 -1.43 -2.67 17.72
C ILE A 439 -2.86 -2.87 17.20
N GLN A 440 -3.44 -4.09 17.34
CA GLN A 440 -4.83 -4.37 16.99
C GLN A 440 -5.81 -3.54 17.82
N ARG A 441 -5.57 -3.44 19.14
CA ARG A 441 -6.39 -2.63 20.04
C ARG A 441 -6.27 -1.15 19.70
N ASP A 442 -5.08 -0.66 19.41
CA ASP A 442 -4.87 0.73 18.99
C ASP A 442 -5.58 1.00 17.66
N LEU A 443 -5.53 0.07 16.70
CA LEU A 443 -6.27 0.16 15.45
C LEU A 443 -7.78 0.22 15.71
N ALA A 444 -8.32 -0.67 16.51
CA ALA A 444 -9.76 -0.69 16.84
C ALA A 444 -10.17 0.60 17.56
N THR A 445 -9.35 1.10 18.49
CA THR A 445 -9.59 2.38 19.19
C THR A 445 -9.62 3.54 18.22
N PHE A 446 -8.63 3.62 17.32
CA PHE A 446 -8.59 4.65 16.29
C PHE A 446 -9.77 4.58 15.33
N MET A 447 -10.15 3.38 14.90
CA MET A 447 -11.31 3.17 14.04
C MET A 447 -12.63 3.59 14.71
N ASP A 448 -12.77 3.36 16.00
CA ASP A 448 -13.98 3.72 16.75
C ASP A 448 -14.06 5.24 17.00
N SER A 449 -13.05 5.80 17.65
CA SER A 449 -13.07 7.18 18.17
C SER A 449 -12.41 8.22 17.25
N GLY A 450 -11.53 7.81 16.33
CA GLY A 450 -10.66 8.73 15.58
C GLY A 450 -9.53 9.33 16.41
N THR A 451 -9.26 8.76 17.60
CA THR A 451 -8.21 9.25 18.51
C THR A 451 -7.39 8.09 19.06
N LEU A 452 -6.16 8.40 19.50
CA LEU A 452 -5.27 7.46 20.16
C LEU A 452 -4.79 8.03 21.50
N PRO A 453 -4.46 7.18 22.50
CA PRO A 453 -4.17 7.64 23.86
C PRO A 453 -2.75 8.20 24.04
N TRP A 454 -2.15 8.72 22.99
CA TRP A 454 -0.87 9.43 23.04
C TRP A 454 -0.92 10.72 22.24
N GLU A 455 0.13 11.49 22.33
CA GLU A 455 0.29 12.80 21.73
C GLU A 455 0.15 12.77 20.21
N THR A 456 -0.59 13.73 19.65
CA THR A 456 -0.62 13.95 18.19
C THR A 456 0.73 14.46 17.68
N ALA A 457 0.95 14.36 16.39
CA ALA A 457 2.11 14.96 15.74
C ALA A 457 2.19 16.45 16.10
N SER A 458 3.31 16.82 16.66
CA SER A 458 3.68 18.16 17.10
C SER A 458 5.10 18.45 16.63
N GLU A 459 5.73 19.47 17.15
CA GLU A 459 7.14 19.78 16.84
C GLU A 459 8.11 18.62 17.07
N ARG A 460 7.80 17.72 18.01
CA ARG A 460 8.66 16.58 18.37
C ARG A 460 8.37 15.31 17.60
N PHE A 461 7.22 15.16 16.94
CA PHE A 461 6.81 13.96 16.19
C PHE A 461 6.99 12.66 16.99
N ILE A 462 6.46 12.64 18.20
CA ILE A 462 6.46 11.46 19.06
C ILE A 462 5.50 10.42 18.51
N GLY A 463 5.95 9.18 18.38
CA GLY A 463 5.14 8.03 17.98
C GLY A 463 5.23 6.89 18.99
N LYS A 464 4.26 5.98 18.90
CA LYS A 464 4.28 4.72 19.65
C LYS A 464 5.12 3.71 18.90
N CYS A 465 6.22 3.27 19.53
CA CYS A 465 7.17 2.30 19.00
C CYS A 465 6.85 0.91 19.53
N TYR A 466 6.60 -0.05 18.62
CA TYR A 466 6.27 -1.44 18.94
C TYR A 466 7.50 -2.33 18.79
N GLY A 467 8.22 -2.56 19.88
CA GLY A 467 9.41 -3.40 19.99
C GLY A 467 9.29 -4.42 21.12
N ASP A 468 10.42 -4.92 21.63
CA ASP A 468 10.50 -5.77 22.83
C ASP A 468 9.74 -5.16 24.01
N GLU A 469 9.86 -3.84 24.11
CA GLU A 469 9.07 -2.97 24.99
C GLU A 469 8.35 -1.92 24.13
N ILE A 470 7.14 -1.56 24.52
CA ILE A 470 6.40 -0.47 23.88
C ILE A 470 6.92 0.84 24.49
N ARG A 471 7.37 1.74 23.61
CA ARG A 471 7.92 3.05 23.99
C ARG A 471 7.23 4.17 23.24
N TYR A 472 7.44 5.39 23.69
CA TYR A 472 7.03 6.60 23.00
C TYR A 472 8.28 7.43 22.71
N GLU A 473 8.66 7.50 21.44
CA GLU A 473 9.92 8.09 21.01
C GLU A 473 9.71 9.03 19.82
N GLU A 474 10.66 9.92 19.60
CA GLU A 474 10.75 10.72 18.40
C GLU A 474 11.00 9.81 17.18
N ILE A 475 10.14 9.93 16.16
CA ILE A 475 10.18 9.05 14.97
C ILE A 475 11.44 9.29 14.14
N MET A 476 11.89 10.55 14.07
CA MET A 476 13.13 10.95 13.39
C MET A 476 13.82 12.03 14.22
N PRO A 477 15.12 11.90 14.53
CA PRO A 477 15.87 12.93 15.24
C PRO A 477 15.76 14.29 14.57
N LYS A 478 15.64 15.35 15.39
CA LYS A 478 15.39 16.71 14.91
C LYS A 478 16.44 17.17 13.88
N GLU A 479 17.72 16.89 14.11
CA GLU A 479 18.81 17.29 13.20
C GLU A 479 18.67 16.66 11.81
N ILE A 480 18.28 15.38 11.76
CA ILE A 480 18.04 14.65 10.52
C ILE A 480 16.81 15.23 9.83
N ARG A 481 15.73 15.48 10.57
CA ARG A 481 14.50 16.08 10.05
C ARG A 481 14.73 17.47 9.47
N ASP A 482 15.45 18.34 10.18
CA ASP A 482 15.79 19.69 9.73
C ASP A 482 16.68 19.66 8.47
N TYR A 483 17.54 18.65 8.33
CA TYR A 483 18.29 18.44 7.10
C TYR A 483 17.38 18.09 5.93
N TRP A 484 16.50 17.07 6.06
CA TRP A 484 15.61 16.65 4.99
C TRP A 484 14.66 17.76 4.54
N ARG A 485 14.25 18.66 5.44
CA ARG A 485 13.44 19.85 5.10
C ARG A 485 14.15 20.84 4.18
N GLN A 486 15.48 20.90 4.25
CA GLN A 486 16.30 21.80 3.42
C GLN A 486 16.58 21.23 2.02
N THR A 487 16.25 19.97 1.79
CA THR A 487 16.49 19.32 0.51
C THR A 487 15.31 19.54 -0.44
N THR A 488 15.58 19.69 -1.73
CA THR A 488 14.58 19.65 -2.80
C THR A 488 14.25 18.22 -3.23
N TYR A 489 14.60 17.24 -2.41
CA TYR A 489 14.46 15.81 -2.73
C TYR A 489 13.01 15.39 -2.98
N HIS A 490 12.05 16.05 -2.32
CA HIS A 490 10.61 15.88 -2.52
C HIS A 490 10.10 16.34 -3.89
N GLU A 491 10.87 17.16 -4.61
CA GLU A 491 10.57 17.64 -5.97
C GLU A 491 11.14 16.73 -7.06
N ARG A 492 12.00 15.78 -6.68
CA ARG A 492 12.69 14.90 -7.62
C ARG A 492 12.02 13.54 -7.67
N SER A 493 11.18 13.30 -8.65
CA SER A 493 10.77 11.93 -8.94
C SER A 493 11.96 11.11 -9.47
N PHE A 494 12.00 9.81 -9.20
CA PHE A 494 12.99 8.86 -9.73
C PHE A 494 13.14 8.93 -11.25
N ILE A 495 12.12 9.43 -11.94
CA ILE A 495 12.09 9.55 -13.39
C ILE A 495 12.93 10.73 -13.91
N SER A 496 13.18 11.78 -13.10
CA SER A 496 14.06 12.90 -13.51
C SER A 496 15.47 12.37 -13.80
N ALA A 497 15.91 11.43 -13.00
CA ALA A 497 17.16 10.71 -13.15
C ALA A 497 17.19 9.84 -14.42
N TRP A 498 16.09 9.14 -14.73
CA TRP A 498 15.95 8.34 -15.94
C TRP A 498 15.95 9.20 -17.21
N GLN A 499 15.32 10.37 -17.17
CA GLN A 499 15.29 11.31 -18.31
C GLN A 499 16.67 11.89 -18.65
N SER A 500 17.48 12.23 -17.64
CA SER A 500 18.84 12.73 -17.87
C SER A 500 19.74 11.68 -18.50
N ASN A 501 19.58 10.39 -18.16
CA ASN A 501 20.37 9.29 -18.71
C ASN A 501 19.97 8.88 -20.15
N ASN A 502 18.73 9.13 -20.57
CA ASN A 502 18.26 8.76 -21.90
C ASN A 502 18.36 9.89 -22.94
N LYS A 503 18.67 11.13 -22.54
CA LYS A 503 18.96 12.22 -23.47
C LYS A 503 20.22 12.00 -24.31
N GLY A 504 21.12 11.08 -23.89
CA GLY A 504 22.35 10.73 -24.59
C GLY A 504 22.24 9.60 -25.61
N THR A 505 21.10 8.91 -25.73
CA THR A 505 20.91 7.75 -26.63
C THR A 505 20.07 8.05 -27.89
N ASN A 506 19.69 9.30 -28.11
CA ASN A 506 18.96 9.76 -29.30
C ASN A 506 19.84 10.63 -30.23
N GLN A 507 21.13 10.28 -30.35
CA GLN A 507 22.00 10.77 -31.47
C GLN A 507 22.38 9.60 -32.36
#